data_f01d3bf8f8f0c4a029fc118d90433c30
#
_entry.id   f01d3bf8f8f0c4a029fc118d90433c30
#
_cell.length_a   1.000
_cell.length_b   1.000
_cell.length_c   1.000
_cell.angle_alpha   90.00
_cell.angle_beta   90.00
_cell.angle_gamma   90.00
#
_symmetry.space_group_name_H-M   'P 1'
#
loop_
_entity.id
_entity.type
_entity.pdbx_description
1 polymer ?
#
loop_
_entity_poly.entity_id
_entity_poly.type
_entity_poly.pdbx_seq_one_letter_code
_entity_poly.pdbx_strand_id
1 'polypeptide(L)'
;MSRPFDGSLFAEGFLREAIKELPDYQHVSALDDLEAALLARFDRFPTDLSPNESQTEEDLIWPVLKRLGWTAHLRQQNLSPVGRHDVPDGLLFADGAAKDRANRFAEEWKRYGHGLAIVESKRWLRPLDRRSGRRGEESAPSTQMLRYLRRIDDVTTGKVRWGILTNGARWRLYWAGARSVSEQFFELDLG
;
A
#
# COMPACT_ATOMS: atom_id res chain seq x y z
N MET A 1 -15.56 -12.48 -18.55
CA MET A 1 -14.29 -12.45 -17.83
C MET A 1 -14.33 -11.29 -16.85
N SER A 2 -14.10 -11.55 -15.57
CA SER A 2 -13.97 -10.51 -14.56
C SER A 2 -12.77 -9.61 -14.94
N ARG A 3 -12.89 -8.28 -14.75
CA ARG A 3 -11.76 -7.38 -14.95
C ARG A 3 -10.76 -7.61 -13.81
N PRO A 4 -9.46 -7.77 -14.10
CA PRO A 4 -8.47 -7.99 -13.05
C PRO A 4 -8.19 -6.72 -12.22
N PHE A 5 -8.71 -5.57 -12.64
CA PHE A 5 -8.55 -4.27 -11.99
C PHE A 5 -9.85 -3.47 -11.99
N ASP A 6 -10.00 -2.60 -10.99
CA ASP A 6 -11.14 -1.69 -10.81
C ASP A 6 -10.64 -0.29 -10.40
N GLY A 7 -11.58 0.66 -10.33
CA GLY A 7 -11.32 2.05 -9.96
C GLY A 7 -11.05 2.96 -11.17
N SER A 8 -10.90 4.25 -10.88
CA SER A 8 -10.81 5.31 -11.90
C SER A 8 -9.56 6.19 -11.78
N LEU A 9 -8.55 5.75 -11.01
CA LEU A 9 -7.29 6.50 -10.85
C LEU A 9 -6.51 6.56 -12.16
N PHE A 10 -6.55 5.48 -12.93
CA PHE A 10 -5.94 5.38 -14.25
C PHE A 10 -7.01 5.09 -15.30
N ALA A 11 -6.88 5.71 -16.47
CA ALA A 11 -7.74 5.40 -17.60
C ALA A 11 -7.49 3.96 -18.09
N GLU A 12 -8.55 3.25 -18.49
CA GLU A 12 -8.44 1.86 -18.98
C GLU A 12 -7.48 1.74 -20.18
N GLY A 13 -7.53 2.68 -21.12
CA GLY A 13 -6.61 2.72 -22.26
C GLY A 13 -5.15 2.89 -21.85
N PHE A 14 -4.88 3.64 -20.78
CA PHE A 14 -3.53 3.73 -20.21
C PHE A 14 -3.06 2.37 -19.70
N LEU A 15 -3.88 1.69 -18.90
CA LEU A 15 -3.52 0.40 -18.28
C LEU A 15 -3.36 -0.73 -19.33
N ARG A 16 -4.13 -0.69 -20.41
CA ARG A 16 -4.09 -1.74 -21.43
C ARG A 16 -2.99 -1.54 -22.46
N GLU A 17 -2.74 -0.28 -22.83
CA GLU A 17 -1.92 0.07 -23.99
C GLU A 17 -0.74 0.98 -23.59
N ALA A 18 -1.02 2.21 -23.17
CA ALA A 18 0.00 3.24 -23.03
C ALA A 18 1.06 2.93 -21.98
N ILE A 19 0.72 2.20 -20.89
CA ILE A 19 1.69 1.79 -19.86
C ILE A 19 2.82 0.94 -20.45
N LYS A 20 2.54 0.15 -21.48
CA LYS A 20 3.54 -0.73 -22.13
C LYS A 20 4.61 0.03 -22.89
N GLU A 21 4.29 1.27 -23.30
CA GLU A 21 5.22 2.16 -24.01
C GLU A 21 6.16 2.92 -23.06
N LEU A 22 5.93 2.85 -21.74
CA LEU A 22 6.80 3.49 -20.77
C LEU A 22 8.17 2.78 -20.71
N PRO A 23 9.28 3.53 -20.70
CA PRO A 23 10.62 2.94 -20.61
C PRO A 23 10.76 1.99 -19.42
N ASP A 24 10.24 2.36 -18.28
CA ASP A 24 10.30 1.53 -17.06
C ASP A 24 9.55 0.21 -17.23
N TYR A 25 8.43 0.19 -17.96
CA TYR A 25 7.70 -1.03 -18.26
C TYR A 25 8.48 -1.94 -19.23
N GLN A 26 9.09 -1.35 -20.27
CA GLN A 26 9.89 -2.08 -21.25
C GLN A 26 11.17 -2.70 -20.66
N HIS A 27 11.68 -2.11 -19.56
CA HIS A 27 12.86 -2.61 -18.85
C HIS A 27 12.55 -3.70 -17.81
N VAL A 28 11.29 -4.05 -17.59
CA VAL A 28 10.92 -5.18 -16.71
C VAL A 28 11.29 -6.49 -17.41
N SER A 29 12.54 -6.86 -17.33
CA SER A 29 13.08 -8.14 -17.81
C SER A 29 12.82 -9.19 -16.73
N ALA A 30 11.90 -10.05 -16.83
CA ALA A 30 11.60 -11.15 -15.93
C ALA A 30 10.19 -11.07 -15.31
N LEU A 31 9.21 -10.64 -16.12
CA LEU A 31 7.80 -10.71 -15.72
C LEU A 31 7.41 -12.15 -15.38
N ASP A 32 7.88 -13.12 -16.15
CA ASP A 32 7.59 -14.55 -15.93
C ASP A 32 8.13 -15.03 -14.56
N ASP A 33 9.33 -14.60 -14.18
CA ASP A 33 9.91 -14.92 -12.86
C ASP A 33 9.17 -14.22 -11.72
N LEU A 34 8.71 -12.98 -11.95
CA LEU A 34 7.93 -12.24 -10.99
C LEU A 34 6.56 -12.90 -10.81
N GLU A 35 5.87 -13.21 -11.90
CA GLU A 35 4.58 -13.90 -11.88
C GLU A 35 4.69 -15.23 -11.18
N ALA A 36 5.63 -16.09 -11.57
CA ALA A 36 5.84 -17.38 -10.93
C ALA A 36 6.12 -17.26 -9.43
N ALA A 37 6.92 -16.26 -9.01
CA ALA A 37 7.21 -16.03 -7.60
C ALA A 37 6.00 -15.52 -6.81
N LEU A 38 5.15 -14.69 -7.41
CA LEU A 38 3.91 -14.22 -6.79
C LEU A 38 2.90 -15.37 -6.67
N LEU A 39 2.67 -16.13 -7.75
CA LEU A 39 1.79 -17.31 -7.73
C LEU A 39 2.22 -18.30 -6.66
N ALA A 40 3.51 -18.67 -6.61
CA ALA A 40 4.04 -19.57 -5.58
C ALA A 40 3.88 -19.02 -4.15
N ARG A 41 3.82 -17.69 -3.98
CA ARG A 41 3.58 -17.08 -2.66
C ARG A 41 2.10 -17.22 -2.26
N PHE A 42 1.18 -16.96 -3.19
CA PHE A 42 -0.26 -17.10 -2.95
C PHE A 42 -0.62 -18.58 -2.71
N ASP A 43 -0.09 -19.51 -3.49
CA ASP A 43 -0.33 -20.96 -3.33
C ASP A 43 0.08 -21.51 -1.95
N ARG A 44 1.14 -20.93 -1.37
CA ARG A 44 1.63 -21.33 -0.03
C ARG A 44 0.92 -20.62 1.11
N PHE A 45 0.19 -19.56 0.82
CA PHE A 45 -0.48 -18.80 1.87
C PHE A 45 -1.75 -19.54 2.33
N PRO A 46 -1.92 -19.81 3.64
CA PRO A 46 -2.96 -20.68 4.17
C PRO A 46 -4.33 -19.95 4.23
N THR A 47 -4.92 -19.69 3.06
CA THR A 47 -6.18 -18.92 2.92
C THR A 47 -7.36 -19.56 3.64
N ASP A 48 -7.40 -20.89 3.74
CA ASP A 48 -8.42 -21.71 4.39
C ASP A 48 -8.36 -21.65 5.92
N LEU A 49 -7.21 -21.30 6.50
CA LEU A 49 -7.01 -21.21 7.95
C LEU A 49 -7.39 -19.85 8.55
N SER A 50 -8.03 -18.98 7.77
CA SER A 50 -8.44 -17.63 8.20
C SER A 50 -7.31 -16.83 8.87
N PRO A 51 -6.19 -16.60 8.20
CA PRO A 51 -5.01 -15.97 8.78
C PRO A 51 -5.35 -14.61 9.39
N ASN A 52 -4.75 -14.31 10.53
CA ASN A 52 -4.91 -13.03 11.20
C ASN A 52 -4.11 -11.93 10.47
N GLU A 53 -4.20 -10.70 10.97
CA GLU A 53 -3.56 -9.54 10.32
C GLU A 53 -2.04 -9.67 10.28
N SER A 54 -1.42 -10.04 11.40
CA SER A 54 0.04 -10.23 11.49
C SER A 54 0.54 -11.32 10.53
N GLN A 55 -0.16 -12.46 10.47
CA GLN A 55 0.17 -13.53 9.51
C GLN A 55 0.00 -13.06 8.07
N THR A 56 -1.07 -12.32 7.76
CA THR A 56 -1.29 -11.78 6.41
C THR A 56 -0.17 -10.81 6.01
N GLU A 57 0.27 -9.97 6.95
CA GLU A 57 1.39 -9.06 6.73
C GLU A 57 2.70 -9.81 6.48
N GLU A 58 3.10 -10.68 7.41
CA GLU A 58 4.42 -11.29 7.41
C GLU A 58 4.59 -12.34 6.31
N ASP A 59 3.55 -13.14 6.09
CA ASP A 59 3.63 -14.27 5.17
C ASP A 59 3.23 -13.92 3.73
N LEU A 60 2.48 -12.82 3.52
CA LEU A 60 1.99 -12.46 2.19
C LEU A 60 2.36 -11.02 1.80
N ILE A 61 1.87 -10.00 2.53
CA ILE A 61 1.92 -8.60 2.08
C ILE A 61 3.35 -8.09 1.95
N TRP A 62 4.16 -8.22 2.99
CA TRP A 62 5.56 -7.75 2.94
C TRP A 62 6.45 -8.53 1.98
N PRO A 63 6.34 -9.86 1.87
CA PRO A 63 7.01 -10.60 0.81
C PRO A 63 6.64 -10.16 -0.61
N VAL A 64 5.36 -9.87 -0.88
CA VAL A 64 4.90 -9.34 -2.17
C VAL A 64 5.51 -7.97 -2.42
N LEU A 65 5.40 -7.03 -1.48
CA LEU A 65 6.00 -5.69 -1.61
C LEU A 65 7.50 -5.75 -1.86
N LYS A 66 8.21 -6.62 -1.14
CA LYS A 66 9.64 -6.83 -1.34
C LYS A 66 9.95 -7.35 -2.75
N ARG A 67 9.13 -8.27 -3.25
CA ARG A 67 9.30 -8.82 -4.62
C ARG A 67 9.03 -7.78 -5.69
N LEU A 68 8.13 -6.83 -5.41
CA LEU A 68 7.86 -5.65 -6.26
C LEU A 68 8.94 -4.55 -6.14
N GLY A 69 10.02 -4.78 -5.41
CA GLY A 69 11.14 -3.84 -5.28
C GLY A 69 11.11 -2.94 -4.05
N TRP A 70 10.06 -2.99 -3.22
CA TRP A 70 9.96 -2.17 -2.00
C TRP A 70 10.83 -2.71 -0.86
N THR A 71 12.16 -2.67 -1.03
CA THR A 71 13.12 -3.17 -0.04
C THR A 71 13.44 -2.15 1.05
N ALA A 72 13.37 -0.86 0.73
CA ALA A 72 13.61 0.25 1.66
C ALA A 72 12.29 0.69 2.32
N HIS A 73 12.04 0.29 3.56
CA HIS A 73 10.83 0.65 4.30
C HIS A 73 11.08 0.73 5.81
N LEU A 74 10.17 1.41 6.51
CA LEU A 74 10.06 1.40 7.97
C LEU A 74 8.65 0.95 8.35
N ARG A 75 8.55 0.14 9.42
CA ARG A 75 7.27 -0.38 9.94
C ARG A 75 6.74 0.54 11.04
N GLN A 76 5.40 0.71 11.09
CA GLN A 76 4.66 1.26 12.21
C GLN A 76 5.20 2.60 12.76
N GLN A 77 5.51 3.54 11.87
CA GLN A 77 5.95 4.87 12.26
C GLN A 77 4.76 5.73 12.69
N ASN A 78 4.88 6.39 13.84
CA ASN A 78 3.85 7.31 14.29
C ASN A 78 3.84 8.59 13.44
N LEU A 79 2.71 8.86 12.80
CA LEU A 79 2.51 10.03 11.96
C LEU A 79 2.12 11.29 12.76
N SER A 80 1.66 11.10 14.01
CA SER A 80 1.17 12.20 14.84
C SER A 80 2.32 12.93 15.53
N PRO A 81 2.45 14.27 15.40
CA PRO A 81 3.45 15.04 16.13
C PRO A 81 3.22 14.99 17.67
N VAL A 82 1.98 14.82 18.09
CA VAL A 82 1.58 14.72 19.51
C VAL A 82 0.76 13.46 19.72
N GLY A 83 1.13 12.66 20.70
CA GLY A 83 0.47 11.39 20.99
C GLY A 83 0.81 10.30 19.97
N ARG A 84 0.03 9.19 19.95
CA ARG A 84 0.18 8.07 19.03
C ARG A 84 -1.18 7.68 18.49
N HIS A 85 -1.68 8.44 17.53
CA HIS A 85 -3.05 8.29 17.01
C HIS A 85 -3.11 7.70 15.61
N ASP A 86 -2.14 8.05 14.77
CA ASP A 86 -2.08 7.61 13.37
C ASP A 86 -0.74 6.90 13.12
N VAL A 87 -0.82 5.58 12.93
CA VAL A 87 0.36 4.72 12.75
C VAL A 87 0.11 3.78 11.57
N PRO A 88 0.41 4.22 10.33
CA PRO A 88 0.39 3.32 9.18
C PRO A 88 1.33 2.12 9.38
N ASP A 89 0.97 0.96 8.82
CA ASP A 89 1.76 -0.26 8.96
C ASP A 89 3.13 -0.16 8.26
N GLY A 90 3.25 0.70 7.26
CA GLY A 90 4.52 0.93 6.58
C GLY A 90 4.68 2.30 5.96
N LEU A 91 5.94 2.74 5.93
CA LEU A 91 6.44 3.88 5.17
C LEU A 91 7.47 3.36 4.18
N LEU A 92 7.20 3.50 2.89
CA LEU A 92 8.05 3.06 1.79
C LEU A 92 8.93 4.21 1.31
N PHE A 93 10.16 3.90 0.94
CA PHE A 93 11.13 4.85 0.41
C PHE A 93 11.54 4.48 -1.02
N ALA A 94 11.94 5.46 -1.80
CA ALA A 94 12.43 5.23 -3.16
C ALA A 94 13.69 4.34 -3.17
N ASP A 95 14.56 4.53 -2.16
CA ASP A 95 15.82 3.81 -2.03
C ASP A 95 16.32 3.77 -0.57
N GLY A 96 17.42 3.04 -0.33
CA GLY A 96 18.09 2.95 0.96
C GLY A 96 18.59 4.31 1.47
N ALA A 97 19.07 5.17 0.59
CA ALA A 97 19.58 6.49 0.99
C ALA A 97 18.46 7.39 1.52
N ALA A 98 17.26 7.33 0.95
CA ALA A 98 16.08 8.04 1.47
C ALA A 98 15.68 7.50 2.86
N LYS A 99 15.70 6.18 3.05
CA LYS A 99 15.46 5.53 4.35
C LYS A 99 16.50 5.96 5.38
N ASP A 100 17.78 6.00 5.02
CA ASP A 100 18.87 6.41 5.93
C ASP A 100 18.73 7.87 6.34
N ARG A 101 18.31 8.77 5.42
CA ARG A 101 17.98 10.16 5.77
C ARG A 101 16.83 10.23 6.76
N ALA A 102 15.77 9.43 6.56
CA ALA A 102 14.64 9.36 7.47
C ALA A 102 15.06 8.89 8.88
N ASN A 103 15.93 7.89 8.98
CA ASN A 103 16.40 7.34 10.25
C ASN A 103 17.22 8.32 11.10
N ARG A 104 17.67 9.45 10.55
CA ARG A 104 18.35 10.51 11.32
C ARG A 104 17.41 11.30 12.23
N PHE A 105 16.10 11.19 12.03
CA PHE A 105 15.11 11.85 12.88
C PHE A 105 14.67 10.96 14.02
N ALA A 106 14.76 11.46 15.25
CA ALA A 106 14.23 10.79 16.44
C ALA A 106 12.70 10.75 16.39
N GLU A 107 12.09 11.86 15.95
CA GLU A 107 10.65 11.99 15.83
C GLU A 107 10.15 11.26 14.57
N GLU A 108 9.36 10.22 14.76
CA GLU A 108 8.88 9.34 13.69
C GLU A 108 8.10 10.10 12.60
N TRP A 109 7.29 11.09 12.96
CA TRP A 109 6.50 11.88 12.00
C TRP A 109 7.36 12.66 11.01
N LYS A 110 8.59 13.08 11.38
CA LYS A 110 9.52 13.77 10.48
C LYS A 110 10.09 12.84 9.39
N ARG A 111 10.11 11.53 9.64
CA ARG A 111 10.59 10.52 8.70
C ARG A 111 9.76 10.47 7.43
N TYR A 112 8.47 10.80 7.53
CA TYR A 112 7.56 10.85 6.38
C TYR A 112 7.99 11.87 5.32
N GLY A 113 8.70 12.94 5.69
CA GLY A 113 9.27 13.90 4.74
C GLY A 113 10.29 13.31 3.74
N HIS A 114 10.73 12.08 3.95
CA HIS A 114 11.63 11.33 3.08
C HIS A 114 10.98 10.12 2.40
N GLY A 115 9.74 9.81 2.75
CA GLY A 115 8.97 8.70 2.21
C GLY A 115 8.41 8.97 0.81
N LEU A 116 7.94 7.91 0.18
CA LEU A 116 7.28 7.95 -1.13
C LEU A 116 5.82 7.51 -1.03
N ALA A 117 5.55 6.44 -0.28
CA ALA A 117 4.21 5.90 -0.11
C ALA A 117 4.02 5.33 1.30
N ILE A 118 2.77 5.24 1.75
CA ILE A 118 2.39 4.50 2.96
C ILE A 118 1.69 3.20 2.60
N VAL A 119 1.76 2.25 3.53
CA VAL A 119 1.04 0.98 3.46
C VAL A 119 0.12 0.86 4.68
N GLU A 120 -1.10 0.43 4.43
CA GLU A 120 -2.03 -0.04 5.45
C GLU A 120 -2.48 -1.44 5.06
N SER A 121 -2.24 -2.37 5.94
CA SER A 121 -2.55 -3.79 5.77
C SER A 121 -3.74 -4.21 6.60
N LYS A 122 -4.46 -5.20 6.12
CA LYS A 122 -5.57 -5.81 6.82
C LYS A 122 -5.47 -7.33 6.71
N ARG A 123 -6.08 -8.04 7.64
CA ARG A 123 -6.15 -9.50 7.57
C ARG A 123 -6.76 -9.96 6.24
N TRP A 124 -6.42 -11.15 5.83
CA TRP A 124 -6.89 -11.79 4.60
C TRP A 124 -8.40 -11.61 4.39
N LEU A 125 -8.78 -11.20 3.18
CA LEU A 125 -10.17 -10.97 2.72
C LEU A 125 -11.00 -9.97 3.58
N ARG A 126 -10.39 -9.20 4.48
CA ARG A 126 -11.10 -8.14 5.21
C ARG A 126 -11.72 -7.14 4.21
N PRO A 127 -13.05 -6.90 4.23
CA PRO A 127 -13.64 -5.87 3.38
C PRO A 127 -13.00 -4.49 3.62
N LEU A 128 -12.57 -3.82 2.55
CA LEU A 128 -11.83 -2.56 2.64
C LEU A 128 -12.75 -1.35 2.87
N ASP A 129 -14.02 -1.43 2.45
CA ASP A 129 -14.98 -0.31 2.51
C ASP A 129 -16.03 -0.47 3.61
N ARG A 130 -15.88 -1.48 4.48
CA ARG A 130 -16.85 -1.74 5.55
C ARG A 130 -16.17 -1.88 6.90
N ARG A 131 -16.80 -1.33 7.94
CA ARG A 131 -16.43 -1.61 9.32
C ARG A 131 -16.70 -3.06 9.65
N SER A 132 -15.86 -3.68 10.48
CA SER A 132 -16.08 -5.07 10.92
C SER A 132 -17.09 -5.18 12.07
N GLY A 133 -17.43 -4.07 12.71
CA GLY A 133 -18.19 -4.07 13.96
C GLY A 133 -17.41 -4.54 15.18
N ARG A 134 -16.11 -4.81 15.05
CA ARG A 134 -15.25 -5.16 16.21
C ARG A 134 -15.03 -3.95 17.11
N ARG A 135 -14.96 -4.20 18.42
CA ARG A 135 -14.68 -3.17 19.40
C ARG A 135 -13.30 -2.56 19.12
N GLY A 136 -13.23 -1.23 19.04
CA GLY A 136 -11.99 -0.49 18.73
C GLY A 136 -11.79 -0.14 17.26
N GLU A 137 -12.63 -0.62 16.34
CA GLU A 137 -12.59 -0.21 14.94
C GLU A 137 -13.48 1.02 14.71
N GLU A 138 -12.84 2.18 14.61
CA GLU A 138 -13.56 3.47 14.48
C GLU A 138 -14.08 3.72 13.04
N SER A 139 -13.39 3.23 12.03
CA SER A 139 -13.69 3.49 10.62
C SER A 139 -13.43 2.29 9.70
N ALA A 140 -13.96 2.32 8.48
CA ALA A 140 -13.57 1.38 7.44
C ALA A 140 -12.08 1.56 7.06
N PRO A 141 -11.38 0.49 6.62
CA PRO A 141 -9.99 0.58 6.18
C PRO A 141 -9.72 1.67 5.13
N SER A 142 -10.59 1.82 4.14
CA SER A 142 -10.49 2.90 3.14
C SER A 142 -10.57 4.29 3.78
N THR A 143 -11.48 4.50 4.72
CA THR A 143 -11.58 5.76 5.48
C THR A 143 -10.33 6.03 6.32
N GLN A 144 -9.74 4.99 6.92
CA GLN A 144 -8.50 5.07 7.66
C GLN A 144 -7.34 5.52 6.75
N MET A 145 -7.19 4.90 5.57
CA MET A 145 -6.18 5.28 4.58
C MET A 145 -6.33 6.75 4.16
N LEU A 146 -7.55 7.21 3.87
CA LEU A 146 -7.81 8.60 3.49
C LEU A 146 -7.44 9.59 4.62
N ARG A 147 -7.69 9.21 5.88
CA ARG A 147 -7.26 10.00 7.04
C ARG A 147 -5.74 10.11 7.11
N TYR A 148 -5.03 9.00 6.89
CA TYR A 148 -3.57 9.00 6.87
C TYR A 148 -3.01 9.88 5.76
N LEU A 149 -3.51 9.75 4.53
CA LEU A 149 -3.06 10.56 3.40
C LEU A 149 -3.26 12.06 3.66
N ARG A 150 -4.40 12.46 4.24
CA ARG A 150 -4.64 13.85 4.62
C ARG A 150 -3.66 14.32 5.69
N ARG A 151 -3.45 13.52 6.74
CA ARG A 151 -2.52 13.87 7.80
C ARG A 151 -1.08 13.99 7.30
N ILE A 152 -0.66 13.10 6.39
CA ILE A 152 0.66 13.15 5.78
C ILE A 152 0.83 14.41 4.94
N ASP A 153 -0.17 14.80 4.19
CA ASP A 153 -0.13 16.04 3.40
C ASP A 153 0.11 17.26 4.30
N ASP A 154 -0.57 17.32 5.45
CA ASP A 154 -0.40 18.38 6.45
C ASP A 154 1.04 18.43 7.01
N VAL A 155 1.67 17.28 7.30
CA VAL A 155 3.01 17.26 7.94
C VAL A 155 4.17 17.22 6.95
N THR A 156 3.95 16.86 5.68
CA THR A 156 5.01 16.75 4.67
C THR A 156 4.93 17.78 3.55
N THR A 157 3.92 18.63 3.57
CA THR A 157 3.64 19.60 2.49
C THR A 157 3.62 18.94 1.11
N GLY A 158 2.91 17.83 1.00
CA GLY A 158 2.66 17.11 -0.25
C GLY A 158 3.79 16.24 -0.78
N LYS A 159 4.77 15.86 0.04
CA LYS A 159 5.88 14.99 -0.40
C LYS A 159 5.47 13.52 -0.54
N VAL A 160 4.66 13.01 0.38
CA VAL A 160 4.15 11.63 0.31
C VAL A 160 2.70 11.66 -0.13
N ARG A 161 2.42 11.16 -1.33
CA ARG A 161 1.08 11.24 -1.92
C ARG A 161 0.44 9.91 -2.26
N TRP A 162 1.19 8.82 -2.09
CA TRP A 162 0.71 7.50 -2.44
C TRP A 162 0.35 6.68 -1.19
N GLY A 163 -0.76 5.95 -1.27
CA GLY A 163 -1.18 5.02 -0.25
C GLY A 163 -1.52 3.66 -0.85
N ILE A 164 -1.02 2.59 -0.25
CA ILE A 164 -1.33 1.21 -0.59
C ILE A 164 -2.17 0.64 0.54
N LEU A 165 -3.42 0.31 0.25
CA LEU A 165 -4.32 -0.39 1.16
C LEU A 165 -4.52 -1.82 0.65
N THR A 166 -4.26 -2.82 1.50
CA THR A 166 -4.40 -4.20 1.08
C THR A 166 -4.91 -5.12 2.19
N ASN A 167 -5.66 -6.14 1.80
CA ASN A 167 -6.04 -7.27 2.65
C ASN A 167 -5.38 -8.59 2.18
N GLY A 168 -4.31 -8.49 1.40
CA GLY A 168 -3.63 -9.62 0.77
C GLY A 168 -4.25 -10.04 -0.56
N ALA A 169 -5.59 -10.18 -0.65
CA ALA A 169 -6.29 -10.49 -1.90
C ALA A 169 -6.49 -9.24 -2.76
N ARG A 170 -6.92 -8.14 -2.18
CA ARG A 170 -7.12 -6.87 -2.87
C ARG A 170 -6.03 -5.90 -2.54
N TRP A 171 -5.52 -5.23 -3.58
CA TRP A 171 -4.47 -4.24 -3.52
C TRP A 171 -4.95 -2.95 -4.14
N ARG A 172 -5.14 -1.94 -3.30
CA ARG A 172 -5.69 -0.66 -3.71
C ARG A 172 -4.65 0.44 -3.58
N LEU A 173 -4.44 1.18 -4.67
CA LEU A 173 -3.55 2.33 -4.72
C LEU A 173 -4.36 3.62 -4.71
N TYR A 174 -4.02 4.52 -3.81
CA TYR A 174 -4.55 5.87 -3.70
C TYR A 174 -3.49 6.90 -4.04
N TRP A 175 -3.93 7.99 -4.64
CA TRP A 175 -3.11 9.18 -4.85
C TRP A 175 -3.79 10.41 -4.23
N ALA A 176 -3.13 11.08 -3.26
CA ALA A 176 -3.68 12.21 -2.52
C ALA A 176 -3.95 13.45 -3.41
N GLY A 177 -3.35 13.53 -4.61
CA GLY A 177 -3.60 14.58 -5.58
C GLY A 177 -4.79 14.34 -6.52
N ALA A 178 -5.53 13.22 -6.37
CA ALA A 178 -6.73 12.95 -7.16
C ALA A 178 -7.84 13.93 -6.81
N ARG A 179 -8.74 14.25 -7.77
CA ARG A 179 -9.88 15.16 -7.55
C ARG A 179 -10.83 14.65 -6.48
N SER A 180 -11.04 13.34 -6.44
CA SER A 180 -11.79 12.65 -5.39
C SER A 180 -10.98 11.44 -4.94
N VAL A 181 -10.19 11.61 -3.88
CA VAL A 181 -9.28 10.53 -3.40
C VAL A 181 -10.07 9.31 -2.93
N SER A 182 -11.32 9.49 -2.46
CA SER A 182 -12.19 8.40 -2.02
C SER A 182 -12.79 7.58 -3.17
N GLU A 183 -12.92 8.16 -4.36
CA GLU A 183 -13.55 7.53 -5.53
C GLU A 183 -12.52 7.15 -6.60
N GLN A 184 -11.41 7.88 -6.67
CA GLN A 184 -10.36 7.68 -7.65
C GLN A 184 -9.22 6.87 -7.03
N PHE A 185 -9.35 5.57 -7.04
CA PHE A 185 -8.31 4.62 -6.67
C PHE A 185 -8.07 3.65 -7.83
N PHE A 186 -7.00 2.89 -7.75
CA PHE A 186 -6.75 1.73 -8.61
C PHE A 186 -6.72 0.49 -7.73
N GLU A 187 -7.50 -0.53 -8.07
CA GLU A 187 -7.57 -1.78 -7.31
C GLU A 187 -7.25 -2.97 -8.22
N LEU A 188 -6.41 -3.86 -7.71
CA LEU A 188 -6.18 -5.21 -8.25
C LEU A 188 -6.86 -6.21 -7.33
N ASP A 189 -7.59 -7.16 -7.90
CA ASP A 189 -8.14 -8.32 -7.21
C ASP A 189 -7.32 -9.55 -7.63
N LEU A 190 -6.59 -10.13 -6.66
CA LEU A 190 -5.69 -11.27 -6.84
C LEU A 190 -6.21 -12.52 -6.09
N GLY A 191 -7.42 -12.44 -5.50
CA GLY A 191 -8.05 -13.51 -4.71
C GLY A 191 -9.07 -14.34 -5.46
#